data_8ce22ef31e4cd21ce38f0a6d1954bda5
#
_entry.id   8ce22ef31e4cd21ce38f0a6d1954bda5
#
_cell.length_a   1.000
_cell.length_b   1.000
_cell.length_c   1.000
_cell.angle_alpha   90.00
_cell.angle_beta   90.00
_cell.angle_gamma   90.00
#
_symmetry.space_group_name_H-M   'P 1'
#
loop_
_entity.id
_entity.type
_entity.pdbx_description
1 polymer ?
#
loop_
_entity_poly.entity_id
_entity_poly.type
_entity_poly.pdbx_seq_one_letter_code
_entity_poly.pdbx_strand_id
1 'polypeptide(L)'
;MKNLELKLNDEFKDFVVLRDRYDDPFNTGNNGIVYRICFPEVGYGASVIKHYGSYGYEKDLWELALLTNRDGDGKWNLDYEEIVGWDVLGYLTDEQVNIVLKHISEGKVNEDIHKSLYGDED
;
A
#
# COMPACT_ATOMS: atom_id res chain seq x y z
N MET A 1 -15.48 -12.20 -8.28
CA MET A 1 -15.69 -10.95 -7.55
C MET A 1 -14.43 -10.55 -6.81
N LYS A 2 -14.07 -9.28 -6.90
CA LYS A 2 -12.86 -8.80 -6.23
C LYS A 2 -13.06 -8.68 -4.73
N ASN A 3 -12.05 -9.03 -3.96
CA ASN A 3 -12.05 -8.81 -2.52
C ASN A 3 -11.49 -7.41 -2.25
N LEU A 4 -12.37 -6.48 -1.87
CA LEU A 4 -12.00 -5.10 -1.61
C LEU A 4 -11.72 -4.82 -0.13
N GLU A 5 -11.63 -5.87 0.68
CA GLU A 5 -11.25 -5.71 2.08
C GLU A 5 -9.83 -6.18 2.30
N LEU A 6 -8.98 -5.25 2.71
CA LEU A 6 -7.59 -5.54 3.06
C LEU A 6 -7.55 -6.13 4.47
N LYS A 7 -6.98 -7.32 4.60
CA LYS A 7 -6.80 -7.96 5.90
C LYS A 7 -5.53 -7.42 6.55
N LEU A 8 -5.71 -6.38 7.34
CA LEU A 8 -4.59 -5.81 8.07
C LEU A 8 -4.33 -6.53 9.38
N ASN A 9 -3.06 -6.67 9.74
CA ASN A 9 -2.68 -7.09 11.08
C ASN A 9 -3.22 -6.06 12.09
N ASP A 10 -3.57 -6.52 13.28
CA ASP A 10 -4.19 -5.66 14.29
C ASP A 10 -3.32 -4.45 14.63
N GLU A 11 -1.99 -4.61 14.57
CA GLU A 11 -1.06 -3.52 14.86
C GLU A 11 -1.16 -2.34 13.90
N PHE A 12 -1.74 -2.54 12.71
CA PHE A 12 -1.85 -1.49 11.70
C PHE A 12 -3.23 -0.85 11.60
N LYS A 13 -4.22 -1.45 12.23
CA LYS A 13 -5.62 -1.00 12.07
C LYS A 13 -5.86 0.43 12.54
N ASP A 14 -5.19 0.84 13.60
CA ASP A 14 -5.35 2.19 14.15
C ASP A 14 -4.66 3.25 13.30
N PHE A 15 -3.86 2.85 12.32
CA PHE A 15 -3.13 3.78 11.45
C PHE A 15 -3.81 4.04 10.11
N VAL A 16 -4.97 3.44 9.88
CA VAL A 16 -5.76 3.68 8.67
C VAL A 16 -6.39 5.07 8.78
N VAL A 17 -5.99 5.98 7.91
CA VAL A 17 -6.50 7.36 7.90
C VAL A 17 -7.49 7.59 6.78
N LEU A 18 -7.56 6.69 5.82
CA LEU A 18 -8.51 6.76 4.71
C LEU A 18 -8.86 5.35 4.26
N ARG A 19 -10.13 5.13 4.03
CA ARG A 19 -10.65 3.95 3.34
C ARG A 19 -11.78 4.43 2.45
N ASP A 20 -11.55 4.45 1.15
CA ASP A 20 -12.51 4.98 0.20
C ASP A 20 -12.81 3.94 -0.87
N ARG A 21 -14.08 3.59 -0.98
CA ARG A 21 -14.55 2.58 -1.91
C ARG A 21 -15.25 3.24 -3.10
N TYR A 22 -14.89 2.77 -4.29
CA TYR A 22 -15.56 3.15 -5.51
C TYR A 22 -16.43 1.99 -5.98
N ASP A 23 -17.73 2.23 -6.11
CA ASP A 23 -18.65 1.26 -6.66
C ASP A 23 -19.04 1.70 -8.07
N ASP A 24 -18.78 0.82 -9.04
CA ASP A 24 -18.98 1.11 -10.44
C ASP A 24 -20.48 1.34 -10.71
N PRO A 25 -20.87 2.57 -11.13
CA PRO A 25 -22.29 2.87 -11.36
C PRO A 25 -22.89 2.11 -12.55
N PHE A 26 -22.05 1.57 -13.42
CA PHE A 26 -22.50 0.82 -14.59
C PHE A 26 -22.52 -0.68 -14.37
N ASN A 27 -22.18 -1.11 -13.15
CA ASN A 27 -22.19 -2.51 -12.75
C ASN A 27 -21.36 -3.40 -13.70
N THR A 28 -20.22 -2.89 -14.14
CA THR A 28 -19.30 -3.63 -15.01
C THR A 28 -18.32 -4.49 -14.25
N GLY A 29 -18.37 -4.46 -12.91
CA GLY A 29 -17.46 -5.20 -12.06
C GLY A 29 -16.14 -4.50 -11.76
N ASN A 30 -16.01 -3.24 -12.14
CA ASN A 30 -14.79 -2.45 -11.94
C ASN A 30 -14.80 -1.64 -10.65
N ASN A 31 -15.31 -2.24 -9.58
CA ASN A 31 -15.28 -1.63 -8.24
C ASN A 31 -13.83 -1.54 -7.75
N GLY A 32 -13.58 -0.56 -6.91
CA GLY A 32 -12.24 -0.35 -6.39
C GLY A 32 -12.23 0.19 -4.98
N ILE A 33 -11.04 0.21 -4.37
CA ILE A 33 -10.86 0.72 -3.02
C ILE A 33 -9.44 1.26 -2.87
N VAL A 34 -9.31 2.29 -2.04
CA VAL A 34 -8.02 2.81 -1.61
C VAL A 34 -7.97 2.84 -0.08
N TYR A 35 -6.85 2.40 0.45
CA TYR A 35 -6.52 2.55 1.87
C TYR A 35 -5.30 3.45 1.98
N ARG A 36 -5.31 4.34 2.96
CA ARG A 36 -4.11 5.07 3.36
C ARG A 36 -3.80 4.74 4.80
N ILE A 37 -2.61 4.23 5.02
CA ILE A 37 -2.13 3.81 6.34
C ILE A 37 -0.88 4.62 6.61
N CYS A 38 -0.91 5.46 7.65
CA CYS A 38 0.15 6.44 7.91
C CYS A 38 0.72 6.27 9.30
N PHE A 39 2.05 6.36 9.39
CA PHE A 39 2.80 6.22 10.64
C PHE A 39 3.49 7.56 10.94
N PRO A 40 2.82 8.47 11.67
CA PRO A 40 3.35 9.83 11.88
C PRO A 40 4.69 9.87 12.58
N GLU A 41 4.97 8.90 13.45
CA GLU A 41 6.22 8.89 14.20
C GLU A 41 7.45 8.75 13.32
N VAL A 42 7.32 8.05 12.19
CA VAL A 42 8.43 7.88 11.26
C VAL A 42 8.29 8.75 10.01
N GLY A 43 7.14 9.38 9.81
CA GLY A 43 6.90 10.25 8.65
C GLY A 43 6.64 9.50 7.36
N TYR A 44 6.31 8.23 7.41
CA TYR A 44 6.02 7.39 6.25
C TYR A 44 4.65 6.73 6.37
N GLY A 45 4.12 6.35 5.24
CA GLY A 45 2.88 5.60 5.17
C GLY A 45 2.75 4.92 3.82
N ALA A 46 1.58 4.37 3.55
CA ALA A 46 1.33 3.64 2.32
C ALA A 46 -0.06 3.96 1.77
N SER A 47 -0.12 4.08 0.45
CA SER A 47 -1.37 4.07 -0.30
C SER A 47 -1.50 2.65 -0.88
N VAL A 48 -2.51 1.92 -0.45
CA VAL A 48 -2.74 0.54 -0.87
C VAL A 48 -4.04 0.53 -1.65
N ILE A 49 -3.95 0.16 -2.93
CA ILE A 49 -5.09 0.27 -3.83
C ILE A 49 -5.39 -1.05 -4.52
N LYS A 50 -6.66 -1.22 -4.84
CA LYS A 50 -7.12 -2.28 -5.72
C LYS A 50 -8.26 -1.67 -6.54
N HIS A 51 -7.94 -1.20 -7.75
CA HIS A 51 -8.95 -0.64 -8.65
C HIS A 51 -8.53 -0.88 -10.10
N TYR A 52 -9.47 -0.67 -10.99
CA TYR A 52 -9.22 -0.88 -12.42
C TYR A 52 -7.99 -0.08 -12.86
N GLY A 53 -7.05 -0.77 -13.46
CA GLY A 53 -5.79 -0.18 -13.90
C GLY A 53 -4.65 -0.28 -12.89
N SER A 54 -4.90 -0.66 -11.64
CA SER A 54 -3.81 -0.88 -10.69
C SER A 54 -3.10 -2.21 -10.98
N TYR A 55 -1.82 -2.27 -10.62
CA TYR A 55 -1.03 -3.49 -10.82
C TYR A 55 -1.52 -4.60 -9.90
N GLY A 56 -2.04 -5.65 -10.50
CA GLY A 56 -2.57 -6.81 -9.79
C GLY A 56 -4.08 -6.84 -9.68
N TYR A 57 -4.80 -5.82 -10.13
CA TYR A 57 -6.25 -5.74 -10.00
C TYR A 57 -6.95 -6.98 -10.58
N GLU A 58 -6.55 -7.39 -11.78
CA GLU A 58 -7.18 -8.54 -12.46
C GLU A 58 -7.01 -9.85 -11.72
N LYS A 59 -5.96 -9.95 -10.91
CA LYS A 59 -5.66 -11.14 -10.11
C LYS A 59 -6.12 -10.99 -8.66
N ASP A 60 -6.89 -9.95 -8.37
CA ASP A 60 -7.40 -9.67 -7.01
C ASP A 60 -6.25 -9.42 -6.01
N LEU A 61 -5.21 -8.72 -6.49
CA LEU A 61 -4.03 -8.39 -5.70
C LEU A 61 -3.88 -6.88 -5.55
N TRP A 62 -3.07 -6.46 -4.60
CA TRP A 62 -2.92 -5.07 -4.20
C TRP A 62 -1.72 -4.41 -4.86
N GLU A 63 -1.82 -3.09 -5.02
CA GLU A 63 -0.70 -2.24 -5.37
C GLU A 63 -0.44 -1.28 -4.21
N LEU A 64 0.83 -1.09 -3.86
CA LEU A 64 1.23 -0.25 -2.74
C LEU A 64 2.23 0.79 -3.19
N ALA A 65 1.99 2.05 -2.82
CA ALA A 65 2.92 3.15 -3.04
C ALA A 65 3.26 3.82 -1.72
N LEU A 66 4.49 4.32 -1.59
CA LEU A 66 4.93 4.99 -0.38
C LEU A 66 4.31 6.37 -0.27
N LEU A 67 3.89 6.72 0.94
CA LEU A 67 3.49 8.07 1.29
C LEU A 67 4.53 8.67 2.23
N THR A 68 4.80 9.96 2.08
CA THR A 68 5.66 10.67 3.01
C THR A 68 4.98 11.94 3.50
N ASN A 69 5.35 12.33 4.71
CA ASN A 69 4.97 13.61 5.32
C ASN A 69 6.27 14.39 5.59
N ARG A 70 6.99 14.66 4.49
CA ARG A 70 8.34 15.23 4.55
C ARG A 70 8.36 16.62 5.18
N ASP A 71 7.33 17.40 4.92
CA ASP A 71 7.28 18.79 5.38
C ASP A 71 6.70 18.94 6.79
N GLY A 72 6.20 17.86 7.36
CA GLY A 72 5.63 17.89 8.69
C GLY A 72 4.35 18.72 8.83
N ASP A 73 3.71 19.05 7.71
CA ASP A 73 2.52 19.90 7.67
C ASP A 73 1.21 19.11 7.78
N GLY A 74 1.29 17.81 8.03
CA GLY A 74 0.13 16.94 8.09
C GLY A 74 -0.36 16.45 6.75
N LYS A 75 0.30 16.81 5.67
CA LYS A 75 -0.07 16.36 4.34
C LYS A 75 0.76 15.16 3.92
N TRP A 76 0.10 14.15 3.41
CA TRP A 76 0.73 12.91 2.99
C TRP A 76 0.70 12.84 1.47
N ASN A 77 1.88 12.73 0.87
CA ASN A 77 2.05 12.72 -0.58
C ASN A 77 2.73 11.45 -1.03
N LEU A 78 2.39 11.01 -2.25
CA LEU A 78 3.10 9.90 -2.88
C LEU A 78 4.55 10.30 -3.11
N ASP A 79 5.46 9.42 -2.76
CA ASP A 79 6.89 9.69 -2.89
C ASP A 79 7.55 8.55 -3.66
N TYR A 80 8.02 8.87 -4.85
CA TYR A 80 8.70 7.91 -5.73
C TYR A 80 10.22 8.09 -5.69
N GLU A 81 10.73 9.10 -5.01
CA GLU A 81 12.16 9.42 -5.01
C GLU A 81 12.90 8.83 -3.82
N GLU A 82 12.24 8.73 -2.68
CA GLU A 82 12.86 8.26 -1.44
C GLU A 82 13.12 6.76 -1.43
N ILE A 83 12.42 6.02 -2.25
CA ILE A 83 12.52 4.57 -2.24
C ILE A 83 13.50 4.14 -3.31
N VAL A 84 14.63 3.63 -2.87
CA VAL A 84 15.66 3.16 -3.80
C VAL A 84 15.19 1.84 -4.39
N GLY A 85 14.97 1.85 -5.70
CA GLY A 85 14.71 0.64 -6.45
C GLY A 85 13.25 0.27 -6.68
N TRP A 86 12.30 1.08 -6.19
CA TRP A 86 10.91 0.80 -6.48
C TRP A 86 10.02 2.05 -6.39
N ASP A 87 9.14 2.21 -7.38
CA ASP A 87 8.13 3.27 -7.39
C ASP A 87 6.87 2.82 -6.72
N VAL A 88 6.37 1.66 -7.14
CA VAL A 88 5.20 1.02 -6.56
C VAL A 88 5.48 -0.47 -6.49
N LEU A 89 4.82 -1.14 -5.56
CA LEU A 89 4.86 -2.60 -5.45
C LEU A 89 3.50 -3.13 -5.88
N GLY A 90 3.49 -3.96 -6.91
CA GLY A 90 2.25 -4.52 -7.43
C GLY A 90 2.10 -5.99 -7.11
N TYR A 91 0.92 -6.53 -7.40
CA TYR A 91 0.61 -7.96 -7.28
C TYR A 91 0.82 -8.49 -5.85
N LEU A 92 0.46 -7.69 -4.84
CA LEU A 92 0.66 -8.05 -3.44
C LEU A 92 -0.56 -8.77 -2.87
N THR A 93 -0.31 -9.84 -2.11
CA THR A 93 -1.33 -10.46 -1.27
C THR A 93 -1.53 -9.60 -0.01
N ASP A 94 -2.60 -9.88 0.74
CA ASP A 94 -2.81 -9.21 2.02
C ASP A 94 -1.60 -9.39 2.94
N GLU A 95 -1.04 -10.59 2.98
CA GLU A 95 0.12 -10.88 3.81
C GLU A 95 1.34 -10.06 3.40
N GLN A 96 1.59 -9.95 2.09
CA GLN A 96 2.71 -9.16 1.59
C GLN A 96 2.53 -7.67 1.89
N VAL A 97 1.31 -7.15 1.80
CA VAL A 97 1.04 -5.77 2.21
C VAL A 97 1.44 -5.55 3.66
N ASN A 98 1.07 -6.48 4.55
CA ASN A 98 1.43 -6.36 5.96
C ASN A 98 2.94 -6.40 6.19
N ILE A 99 3.67 -7.20 5.40
CA ILE A 99 5.13 -7.24 5.48
C ILE A 99 5.72 -5.87 5.12
N VAL A 100 5.25 -5.26 4.04
CA VAL A 100 5.72 -3.94 3.62
C VAL A 100 5.36 -2.89 4.67
N LEU A 101 4.15 -2.93 5.21
CA LEU A 101 3.72 -2.00 6.24
C LEU A 101 4.62 -2.06 7.48
N LYS A 102 5.06 -3.25 7.84
CA LYS A 102 5.98 -3.38 8.98
C LYS A 102 7.30 -2.67 8.71
N HIS A 103 7.88 -2.85 7.52
CA HIS A 103 9.09 -2.12 7.15
C HIS A 103 8.87 -0.62 7.20
N ILE A 104 7.77 -0.15 6.64
CA ILE A 104 7.46 1.28 6.62
C ILE A 104 7.28 1.83 8.03
N SER A 105 6.57 1.10 8.88
CA SER A 105 6.32 1.52 10.27
C SER A 105 7.59 1.65 11.09
N GLU A 106 8.64 0.93 10.69
CA GLU A 106 9.95 0.98 11.33
C GLU A 106 10.90 1.98 10.67
N GLY A 107 10.41 2.69 9.64
CA GLY A 107 11.23 3.65 8.91
C GLY A 107 12.23 3.01 7.94
N LYS A 108 12.07 1.73 7.63
CA LYS A 108 13.02 0.96 6.82
C LYS A 108 12.61 0.94 5.35
N VAL A 109 12.48 2.13 4.76
CA VAL A 109 12.00 2.26 3.38
C VAL A 109 13.12 2.11 2.35
N ASN A 110 14.37 2.19 2.78
CA ASN A 110 15.53 2.04 1.89
C ASN A 110 16.09 0.62 1.87
N GLU A 111 15.50 -0.29 2.63
CA GLU A 111 15.97 -1.65 2.67
C GLU A 111 15.43 -2.47 1.51
N ASP A 112 16.01 -3.63 1.31
CA ASP A 112 15.64 -4.52 0.22
C ASP A 112 14.29 -5.19 0.51
N ILE A 113 13.22 -4.44 0.23
CA ILE A 113 11.87 -4.94 0.44
C ILE A 113 11.56 -6.10 -0.49
N HIS A 114 12.13 -6.10 -1.70
CA HIS A 114 11.94 -7.21 -2.63
C HIS A 114 12.40 -8.53 -2.03
N LYS A 115 13.52 -8.51 -1.35
CA LYS A 115 14.04 -9.69 -0.70
C LYS A 115 13.09 -10.21 0.38
N SER A 116 12.49 -9.30 1.14
CA SER A 116 11.53 -9.66 2.19
C SER A 116 10.25 -10.25 1.62
N LEU A 117 9.84 -9.80 0.43
CA LEU A 117 8.59 -10.22 -0.19
C LEU A 117 8.74 -11.50 -1.01
N TYR A 118 9.83 -11.62 -1.75
CA TYR A 118 9.98 -12.66 -2.76
C TYR A 118 11.12 -13.63 -2.46
N GLY A 119 11.82 -13.42 -1.34
CA GLY A 119 12.93 -14.25 -0.96
C GLY A 119 14.20 -13.92 -1.74
N ASP A 120 15.21 -14.73 -1.47
CA ASP A 120 16.54 -14.58 -2.08
C ASP A 120 16.55 -15.28 -3.44
N GLU A 121 16.05 -14.59 -4.45
CA GLU A 121 16.09 -15.13 -5.80
C GLU A 121 17.39 -14.72 -6.50
N ASP A 122 18.15 -15.69 -6.86
CA ASP A 122 19.35 -15.47 -7.65
C ASP A 122 19.03 -15.50 -9.13
#